data_9f010eb1240a0e6b10793574dccb4c46
#
_entry.id   9f010eb1240a0e6b10793574dccb4c46
#
_cell.length_a   1.000
_cell.length_b   1.000
_cell.length_c   1.000
_cell.angle_alpha   90.00
_cell.angle_beta   90.00
_cell.angle_gamma   90.00
#
_symmetry.space_group_name_H-M   'P 1'
#
loop_
_entity.id
_entity.type
_entity.pdbx_description
1 polymer ?
#
loop_
_entity_poly.entity_id
_entity_poly.type
_entity_poly.pdbx_seq_one_letter_code
_entity_poly.pdbx_strand_id
1 'polypeptide(L)'
;MEKHTEERLGAIVESSFDTIISKDLSGTIVSWNKAAERMFGYCEAEAVEQSIYLIVPDDKRDEEAEILRRLKVGERPETFETTRRHRNGRLVPISITISPIKSRDGQLMGASSIARDVTQTRESERRLRLLMREINHRVKNQYAVILAVIRQTAGRSGSIEDFEKRIRTHHGALPLA
;
A
#
# COMPACT_ATOMS: atom_id res chain seq x y z
N MET A 1 -31.81 7.05 25.39
CA MET A 1 -30.57 7.70 24.92
C MET A 1 -29.53 6.68 24.43
N GLU A 2 -29.26 5.57 25.14
CA GLU A 2 -28.28 4.55 24.74
C GLU A 2 -28.61 3.90 23.37
N LYS A 3 -29.83 3.49 23.12
CA LYS A 3 -30.23 2.82 21.86
C LYS A 3 -29.96 3.67 20.61
N HIS A 4 -30.24 4.99 20.67
CA HIS A 4 -29.96 5.92 19.56
C HIS A 4 -28.45 6.10 19.31
N THR A 5 -27.62 5.99 20.35
CA THR A 5 -26.16 6.07 20.24
C THR A 5 -25.59 4.81 19.58
N GLU A 6 -26.11 3.64 19.94
CA GLU A 6 -25.71 2.36 19.33
C GLU A 6 -26.10 2.29 17.85
N GLU A 7 -27.35 2.65 17.51
CA GLU A 7 -27.81 2.73 16.12
C GLU A 7 -26.95 3.68 15.27
N ARG A 8 -26.59 4.85 15.84
CA ARG A 8 -25.75 5.82 15.16
C ARG A 8 -24.32 5.32 14.95
N LEU A 9 -23.73 4.65 15.94
CA LEU A 9 -22.40 4.07 15.83
C LEU A 9 -22.38 2.94 14.78
N GLY A 10 -23.40 2.08 14.77
CA GLY A 10 -23.58 1.06 13.75
C GLY A 10 -23.66 1.67 12.34
N ALA A 11 -24.48 2.71 12.16
CA ALA A 11 -24.61 3.40 10.87
C ALA A 11 -23.28 4.03 10.39
N ILE A 12 -22.47 4.58 11.30
CA ILE A 12 -21.15 5.14 10.97
C ILE A 12 -20.21 4.02 10.48
N VAL A 13 -20.18 2.88 11.15
CA VAL A 13 -19.35 1.73 10.76
C VAL A 13 -19.80 1.18 9.41
N GLU A 14 -21.11 1.02 9.19
CA GLU A 14 -21.67 0.53 7.92
C GLU A 14 -21.43 1.47 6.75
N SER A 15 -21.48 2.78 6.96
CA SER A 15 -21.25 3.79 5.92
C SER A 15 -19.77 4.04 5.61
N SER A 16 -18.85 3.46 6.36
CA SER A 16 -17.42 3.63 6.16
C SER A 16 -16.96 3.08 4.79
N PHE A 17 -16.05 3.81 4.14
CA PHE A 17 -15.34 3.32 2.96
C PHE A 17 -14.24 2.33 3.32
N ASP A 18 -13.66 2.47 4.51
CA ASP A 18 -12.65 1.55 4.99
C ASP A 18 -13.29 0.29 5.58
N THR A 19 -12.65 -0.84 5.37
CA THR A 19 -13.04 -2.11 5.97
C THR A 19 -12.89 -2.03 7.49
N ILE A 20 -13.96 -2.34 8.23
CA ILE A 20 -13.96 -2.40 9.68
C ILE A 20 -14.45 -3.79 10.09
N ILE A 21 -13.56 -4.54 10.73
CA ILE A 21 -13.82 -5.91 11.19
C ILE A 21 -13.48 -5.97 12.67
N SER A 22 -14.32 -6.57 13.48
CA SER A 22 -13.94 -6.93 14.84
C SER A 22 -13.91 -8.44 15.03
N LYS A 23 -13.04 -8.89 15.94
CA LYS A 23 -12.88 -10.29 16.31
C LYS A 23 -12.67 -10.41 17.83
N ASP A 24 -13.04 -11.56 18.38
CA ASP A 24 -12.75 -11.90 19.76
C ASP A 24 -11.29 -12.37 19.96
N LEU A 25 -10.93 -12.77 21.19
CA LEU A 25 -9.59 -13.24 21.54
C LEU A 25 -9.25 -14.63 20.99
N SER A 26 -10.25 -15.37 20.49
CA SER A 26 -10.06 -16.64 19.79
C SER A 26 -9.78 -16.45 18.30
N GLY A 27 -10.00 -15.23 17.78
CA GLY A 27 -9.90 -14.91 16.36
C GLY A 27 -11.21 -15.12 15.60
N THR A 28 -12.34 -15.29 16.30
CA THR A 28 -13.67 -15.39 15.71
C THR A 28 -14.17 -13.99 15.34
N ILE A 29 -14.66 -13.82 14.12
CA ILE A 29 -15.21 -12.56 13.61
C ILE A 29 -16.52 -12.26 14.32
N VAL A 30 -16.63 -11.04 14.88
CA VAL A 30 -17.80 -10.56 15.62
C VAL A 30 -18.57 -9.51 14.81
N SER A 31 -17.89 -8.69 14.01
CA SER A 31 -18.55 -7.72 13.12
C SER A 31 -17.85 -7.61 11.78
N TRP A 32 -18.64 -7.26 10.76
CA TRP A 32 -18.22 -7.22 9.36
C TRP A 32 -19.01 -6.16 8.61
N ASN A 33 -18.41 -5.00 8.30
CA ASN A 33 -19.11 -3.91 7.66
C ASN A 33 -19.24 -4.09 6.13
N LYS A 34 -20.03 -3.22 5.49
CA LYS A 34 -20.25 -3.25 4.03
C LYS A 34 -18.98 -3.06 3.20
N ALA A 35 -17.97 -2.35 3.72
CA ALA A 35 -16.68 -2.24 3.03
C ALA A 35 -15.91 -3.57 3.06
N ALA A 36 -16.01 -4.34 4.14
CA ALA A 36 -15.43 -5.67 4.24
C ALA A 36 -16.09 -6.65 3.24
N GLU A 37 -17.40 -6.58 3.07
CA GLU A 37 -18.11 -7.38 2.05
C GLU A 37 -17.55 -7.08 0.65
N ARG A 38 -17.42 -5.80 0.31
CA ARG A 38 -16.89 -5.39 -1.01
C ARG A 38 -15.43 -5.82 -1.22
N MET A 39 -14.61 -5.70 -0.18
CA MET A 39 -13.17 -5.98 -0.27
C MET A 39 -12.87 -7.47 -0.35
N PHE A 40 -13.60 -8.31 0.41
CA PHE A 40 -13.27 -9.73 0.57
C PHE A 40 -14.28 -10.68 -0.10
N GLY A 41 -15.47 -10.17 -0.49
CA GLY A 41 -16.45 -10.96 -1.23
C GLY A 41 -17.30 -11.92 -0.39
N TYR A 42 -17.29 -11.81 0.94
CA TYR A 42 -18.17 -12.52 1.86
C TYR A 42 -19.19 -11.53 2.41
N CYS A 43 -20.46 -11.88 2.47
CA CYS A 43 -21.44 -11.09 3.20
C CYS A 43 -21.29 -11.27 4.71
N GLU A 44 -21.87 -10.34 5.49
CA GLU A 44 -21.80 -10.39 6.96
C GLU A 44 -22.26 -11.74 7.52
N ALA A 45 -23.38 -12.26 7.02
CA ALA A 45 -23.94 -13.56 7.47
C ALA A 45 -23.01 -14.76 7.17
N GLU A 46 -22.12 -14.65 6.18
CA GLU A 46 -21.14 -15.70 5.88
C GLU A 46 -19.85 -15.54 6.68
N ALA A 47 -19.51 -14.31 7.10
CA ALA A 47 -18.23 -13.99 7.74
C ALA A 47 -18.31 -14.00 9.27
N VAL A 48 -19.39 -13.46 9.86
CA VAL A 48 -19.59 -13.46 11.31
C VAL A 48 -19.65 -14.89 11.85
N GLU A 49 -19.10 -15.11 13.02
CA GLU A 49 -18.89 -16.42 13.66
C GLU A 49 -17.86 -17.33 12.95
N GLN A 50 -17.26 -16.90 11.83
CA GLN A 50 -16.13 -17.60 11.22
C GLN A 50 -14.80 -17.13 11.81
N SER A 51 -13.79 -17.98 11.65
CA SER A 51 -12.42 -17.58 12.00
C SER A 51 -11.89 -16.51 11.04
N ILE A 52 -11.13 -15.55 11.55
CA ILE A 52 -10.44 -14.53 10.75
C ILE A 52 -9.51 -15.15 9.68
N TYR A 53 -9.09 -16.39 9.88
CA TYR A 53 -8.33 -17.14 8.87
C TYR A 53 -9.09 -17.38 7.56
N LEU A 54 -10.39 -17.08 7.51
CA LEU A 54 -11.19 -17.02 6.28
C LEU A 54 -10.53 -16.13 5.21
N ILE A 55 -9.98 -15.00 5.64
CA ILE A 55 -9.35 -14.01 4.76
C ILE A 55 -7.82 -13.94 4.89
N VAL A 56 -7.22 -14.71 5.79
CA VAL A 56 -5.77 -14.72 5.99
C VAL A 56 -5.15 -15.80 5.10
N PRO A 57 -4.20 -15.46 4.20
CA PRO A 57 -3.44 -16.44 3.43
C PRO A 57 -2.63 -17.35 4.35
N ASP A 58 -2.34 -18.58 3.90
CA ASP A 58 -1.68 -19.58 4.73
C ASP A 58 -0.27 -19.17 5.19
N ASP A 59 0.46 -18.45 4.33
CA ASP A 59 1.78 -17.88 4.61
C ASP A 59 1.76 -16.68 5.58
N LYS A 60 0.56 -16.20 5.95
CA LYS A 60 0.34 -15.08 6.88
C LYS A 60 -0.30 -15.49 8.21
N ARG A 61 -0.47 -16.78 8.45
CA ARG A 61 -1.08 -17.29 9.70
C ARG A 61 -0.27 -16.96 10.93
N ASP A 62 1.05 -17.03 10.85
CA ASP A 62 1.96 -16.70 11.95
C ASP A 62 1.90 -15.18 12.29
N GLU A 63 1.75 -14.32 11.27
CA GLU A 63 1.54 -12.88 11.46
C GLU A 63 0.28 -12.63 12.30
N GLU A 64 -0.83 -13.29 11.97
CA GLU A 64 -2.08 -13.14 12.68
C GLU A 64 -2.00 -13.65 14.14
N ALA A 65 -1.35 -14.78 14.36
CA ALA A 65 -1.12 -15.34 15.70
C ALA A 65 -0.26 -14.38 16.56
N GLU A 66 0.77 -13.79 15.98
CA GLU A 66 1.63 -12.82 16.67
C GLU A 66 0.88 -11.53 17.03
N ILE A 67 0.01 -11.03 16.14
CA ILE A 67 -0.85 -9.88 16.43
C ILE A 67 -1.72 -10.14 17.66
N LEU A 68 -2.39 -11.29 17.71
CA LEU A 68 -3.23 -11.65 18.86
C LEU A 68 -2.41 -11.80 20.14
N ARG A 69 -1.19 -12.34 20.06
CA ARG A 69 -0.28 -12.44 21.20
C ARG A 69 0.10 -11.05 21.74
N ARG A 70 0.49 -10.11 20.86
CA ARG A 70 0.87 -8.74 21.22
C ARG A 70 -0.29 -7.99 21.87
N LEU A 71 -1.50 -8.13 21.36
CA LEU A 71 -2.70 -7.53 21.94
C LEU A 71 -2.96 -8.03 23.36
N LYS A 72 -2.76 -9.34 23.63
CA LYS A 72 -2.97 -9.95 24.95
C LYS A 72 -2.00 -9.42 26.00
N VAL A 73 -0.78 -9.05 25.61
CA VAL A 73 0.21 -8.43 26.52
C VAL A 73 0.10 -6.90 26.58
N GLY A 74 -0.94 -6.32 25.95
CA GLY A 74 -1.23 -4.89 26.00
C GLY A 74 -0.42 -4.03 25.03
N GLU A 75 0.33 -4.64 24.12
CA GLU A 75 1.00 -3.93 23.05
C GLU A 75 -0.02 -3.42 22.02
N ARG A 76 0.22 -2.24 21.48
CA ARG A 76 -0.56 -1.71 20.35
C ARG A 76 0.18 -2.00 19.06
N PRO A 77 -0.37 -2.85 18.17
CA PRO A 77 0.20 -3.01 16.85
C PRO A 77 0.16 -1.68 16.09
N GLU A 78 1.25 -1.36 15.41
CA GLU A 78 1.31 -0.21 14.52
C GLU A 78 0.55 -0.52 13.21
N THR A 79 0.24 0.55 12.45
CA THR A 79 -0.25 0.39 11.08
C THR A 79 0.84 -0.26 10.22
N PHE A 80 0.49 -1.32 9.52
CA PHE A 80 1.42 -2.03 8.64
C PHE A 80 0.72 -2.50 7.37
N GLU A 81 1.51 -2.81 6.35
CA GLU A 81 1.00 -3.36 5.10
C GLU A 81 1.16 -4.88 5.10
N THR A 82 0.10 -5.55 4.68
CA THR A 82 0.06 -7.01 4.54
C THR A 82 -0.84 -7.41 3.38
N THR A 83 -1.11 -8.70 3.25
CA THR A 83 -1.96 -9.25 2.20
C THR A 83 -3.07 -10.08 2.83
N ARG A 84 -4.28 -9.96 2.30
CA ARG A 84 -5.43 -10.79 2.65
C ARG A 84 -6.00 -11.45 1.40
N ARG A 85 -6.80 -12.48 1.58
CA ARG A 85 -7.38 -13.29 0.52
C ARG A 85 -8.85 -12.96 0.33
N HIS A 86 -9.23 -12.61 -0.88
CA HIS A 86 -10.62 -12.50 -1.30
C HIS A 86 -11.23 -13.90 -1.53
N ARG A 87 -12.55 -14.04 -1.45
CA ARG A 87 -13.30 -15.30 -1.65
C ARG A 87 -12.92 -16.04 -2.94
N ASN A 88 -12.62 -15.32 -4.02
CA ASN A 88 -12.22 -15.91 -5.30
C ASN A 88 -10.73 -16.34 -5.37
N GLY A 89 -10.01 -16.29 -4.26
CA GLY A 89 -8.58 -16.62 -4.16
C GLY A 89 -7.62 -15.49 -4.47
N ARG A 90 -8.09 -14.33 -4.97
CA ARG A 90 -7.23 -13.17 -5.25
C ARG A 90 -6.63 -12.63 -3.96
N LEU A 91 -5.35 -12.31 -4.02
CA LEU A 91 -4.65 -11.62 -2.92
C LEU A 91 -4.86 -10.10 -3.02
N VAL A 92 -5.27 -9.50 -1.92
CA VAL A 92 -5.53 -8.05 -1.79
C VAL A 92 -4.47 -7.46 -0.88
N PRO A 93 -3.59 -6.59 -1.38
CA PRO A 93 -2.66 -5.85 -0.52
C PRO A 93 -3.45 -4.80 0.26
N ILE A 94 -3.28 -4.80 1.57
CA ILE A 94 -3.97 -3.88 2.47
C ILE A 94 -3.00 -3.16 3.38
N SER A 95 -3.34 -1.92 3.74
CA SER A 95 -2.80 -1.24 4.91
C SER A 95 -3.79 -1.42 6.05
N ILE A 96 -3.34 -1.98 7.18
CA ILE A 96 -4.20 -2.35 8.29
C ILE A 96 -3.71 -1.73 9.60
N THR A 97 -4.65 -1.22 10.38
CA THR A 97 -4.45 -0.79 11.77
C THR A 97 -5.29 -1.66 12.67
N ILE A 98 -4.68 -2.22 13.71
CA ILE A 98 -5.38 -3.08 14.67
C ILE A 98 -5.39 -2.41 16.03
N SER A 99 -6.54 -2.42 16.69
CA SER A 99 -6.74 -1.80 18.00
C SER A 99 -7.43 -2.76 18.97
N PRO A 100 -7.02 -2.79 20.24
CA PRO A 100 -7.69 -3.61 21.24
C PRO A 100 -9.08 -3.06 21.55
N ILE A 101 -10.06 -3.93 21.63
CA ILE A 101 -11.40 -3.66 22.16
C ILE A 101 -11.40 -4.03 23.65
N LYS A 102 -11.73 -3.06 24.51
CA LYS A 102 -11.76 -3.26 25.96
C LYS A 102 -13.17 -3.01 26.50
N SER A 103 -13.54 -3.78 27.53
CA SER A 103 -14.74 -3.53 28.34
C SER A 103 -14.63 -2.22 29.13
N ARG A 104 -15.71 -1.79 29.76
CA ARG A 104 -15.72 -0.61 30.66
C ARG A 104 -14.74 -0.79 31.82
N ASP A 105 -14.50 -2.00 32.27
CA ASP A 105 -13.56 -2.35 33.35
C ASP A 105 -12.11 -2.50 32.87
N GLY A 106 -11.83 -2.19 31.59
CA GLY A 106 -10.49 -2.26 31.00
C GLY A 106 -10.05 -3.66 30.56
N GLN A 107 -10.91 -4.69 30.70
CA GLN A 107 -10.60 -6.05 30.28
C GLN A 107 -10.59 -6.15 28.75
N LEU A 108 -9.58 -6.81 28.19
CA LEU A 108 -9.49 -7.06 26.75
C LEU A 108 -10.58 -8.04 26.31
N MET A 109 -11.41 -7.62 25.37
CA MET A 109 -12.52 -8.43 24.81
C MET A 109 -12.20 -8.95 23.42
N GLY A 110 -11.34 -8.27 22.66
CA GLY A 110 -11.04 -8.62 21.29
C GLY A 110 -10.22 -7.54 20.60
N ALA A 111 -10.30 -7.51 19.28
CA ALA A 111 -9.61 -6.55 18.44
C ALA A 111 -10.51 -5.98 17.34
N SER A 112 -10.35 -4.70 17.04
CA SER A 112 -10.88 -4.04 15.87
C SER A 112 -9.77 -3.87 14.85
N SER A 113 -10.05 -4.16 13.59
CA SER A 113 -9.15 -3.99 12.45
C SER A 113 -9.76 -3.01 11.45
N ILE A 114 -9.06 -1.94 11.15
CA ILE A 114 -9.41 -1.01 10.07
C ILE A 114 -8.43 -1.25 8.94
N ALA A 115 -8.93 -1.62 7.77
CA ALA A 115 -8.10 -1.94 6.61
C ALA A 115 -8.54 -1.17 5.36
N ARG A 116 -7.53 -0.78 4.57
CA ARG A 116 -7.71 -0.10 3.28
C ARG A 116 -6.98 -0.87 2.19
N ASP A 117 -7.65 -1.08 1.06
CA ASP A 117 -7.02 -1.62 -0.15
C ASP A 117 -6.00 -0.61 -0.70
N VAL A 118 -4.74 -1.04 -0.82
CA VAL A 118 -3.63 -0.23 -1.34
C VAL A 118 -3.19 -0.66 -2.74
N THR A 119 -4.00 -1.48 -3.43
CA THR A 119 -3.69 -1.98 -4.78
C THR A 119 -3.39 -0.84 -5.75
N GLN A 120 -4.29 0.13 -5.87
CA GLN A 120 -4.14 1.26 -6.79
C GLN A 120 -2.94 2.14 -6.42
N THR A 121 -2.72 2.37 -5.14
CA THR A 121 -1.58 3.15 -4.65
C THR A 121 -0.27 2.47 -5.02
N ARG A 122 -0.15 1.16 -4.76
CA ARG A 122 1.04 0.36 -5.12
C ARG A 122 1.28 0.29 -6.62
N GLU A 123 0.23 0.15 -7.42
CA GLU A 123 0.33 0.15 -8.88
C GLU A 123 0.80 1.51 -9.41
N SER A 124 0.26 2.61 -8.90
CA SER A 124 0.67 3.96 -9.26
C SER A 124 2.13 4.25 -8.91
N GLU A 125 2.56 3.88 -7.71
CA GLU A 125 3.95 3.99 -7.27
C GLU A 125 4.90 3.13 -8.11
N ARG A 126 4.50 1.90 -8.46
CA ARG A 126 5.27 1.03 -9.33
C ARG A 126 5.44 1.65 -10.71
N ARG A 127 4.35 2.17 -11.28
CA ARG A 127 4.36 2.83 -12.59
C ARG A 127 5.28 4.05 -12.59
N LEU A 128 5.19 4.88 -11.55
CA LEU A 128 6.05 6.06 -11.40
C LEU A 128 7.53 5.66 -11.30
N ARG A 129 7.86 4.64 -10.53
CA ARG A 129 9.24 4.12 -10.43
C ARG A 129 9.79 3.62 -11.76
N LEU A 130 8.96 2.96 -12.58
CA LEU A 130 9.36 2.51 -13.91
C LEU A 130 9.64 3.69 -14.85
N LEU A 131 8.77 4.71 -14.86
CA LEU A 131 8.95 5.92 -15.65
C LEU A 131 10.22 6.67 -15.25
N MET A 132 10.47 6.81 -13.94
CA MET A 132 11.68 7.44 -13.43
C MET A 132 12.97 6.70 -13.84
N ARG A 133 12.93 5.35 -13.87
CA ARG A 133 14.06 4.56 -14.36
C ARG A 133 14.31 4.81 -15.85
N GLU A 134 13.25 4.86 -16.64
CA GLU A 134 13.37 5.11 -18.08
C GLU A 134 13.93 6.52 -18.37
N ILE A 135 13.42 7.55 -17.67
CA ILE A 135 13.94 8.91 -17.77
C ILE A 135 15.42 8.96 -17.40
N ASN A 136 15.79 8.37 -16.27
CA ASN A 136 17.19 8.33 -15.84
C ASN A 136 18.11 7.62 -16.85
N HIS A 137 17.60 6.54 -17.48
CA HIS A 137 18.34 5.83 -18.50
C HIS A 137 18.51 6.70 -19.76
N ARG A 138 17.47 7.39 -20.22
CA ARG A 138 17.52 8.31 -21.35
C ARG A 138 18.47 9.50 -21.08
N VAL A 139 18.39 10.08 -19.90
CA VAL A 139 19.29 11.17 -19.49
C VAL A 139 20.74 10.71 -19.48
N LYS A 140 21.06 9.54 -18.94
CA LYS A 140 22.42 8.97 -18.98
C LYS A 140 22.92 8.75 -20.40
N ASN A 141 22.06 8.25 -21.31
CA ASN A 141 22.41 8.08 -22.70
C ASN A 141 22.68 9.40 -23.40
N GLN A 142 21.87 10.45 -23.15
CA GLN A 142 22.12 11.79 -23.69
C GLN A 142 23.44 12.38 -23.18
N TYR A 143 23.74 12.23 -21.89
CA TYR A 143 25.05 12.66 -21.34
C TYR A 143 26.22 11.93 -22.00
N ALA A 144 26.08 10.62 -22.23
CA ALA A 144 27.13 9.85 -22.92
C ALA A 144 27.39 10.37 -24.36
N VAL A 145 26.31 10.70 -25.08
CA VAL A 145 26.41 11.27 -26.42
C VAL A 145 27.07 12.67 -26.38
N ILE A 146 26.63 13.53 -25.45
CA ILE A 146 27.23 14.87 -25.27
C ILE A 146 28.72 14.75 -24.96
N LEU A 147 29.11 13.88 -24.03
CA LEU A 147 30.52 13.67 -23.70
C LEU A 147 31.33 13.11 -24.87
N ALA A 148 30.75 12.26 -25.68
CA ALA A 148 31.38 11.73 -26.88
C ALA A 148 31.63 12.85 -27.91
N VAL A 149 30.62 13.72 -28.14
CA VAL A 149 30.74 14.87 -29.02
C VAL A 149 31.81 15.86 -28.51
N ILE A 150 31.81 16.15 -27.21
CA ILE A 150 32.82 17.07 -26.60
C ILE A 150 34.22 16.47 -26.79
N ARG A 151 34.45 15.20 -26.49
CA ARG A 151 35.75 14.53 -26.64
C ARG A 151 36.22 14.51 -28.10
N GLN A 152 35.32 14.18 -29.02
CA GLN A 152 35.62 14.15 -30.44
C GLN A 152 35.98 15.54 -30.99
N THR A 153 35.24 16.58 -30.55
CA THR A 153 35.47 17.95 -30.98
C THR A 153 36.78 18.49 -30.37
N ALA A 154 37.04 18.23 -29.10
CA ALA A 154 38.29 18.64 -28.43
C ALA A 154 39.52 18.01 -29.09
N GLY A 155 39.44 16.71 -29.45
CA GLY A 155 40.56 16.04 -30.14
C GLY A 155 40.86 16.53 -31.57
N ARG A 156 39.93 17.30 -32.16
CA ARG A 156 40.08 17.85 -33.53
C ARG A 156 40.31 19.36 -33.56
N SER A 157 40.29 20.03 -32.42
CA SER A 157 40.42 21.47 -32.31
C SER A 157 41.83 21.83 -31.92
N GLY A 158 42.42 22.77 -32.65
CA GLY A 158 43.76 23.27 -32.41
C GLY A 158 43.83 24.48 -31.43
N SER A 159 42.66 25.07 -31.10
CA SER A 159 42.53 26.16 -30.15
C SER A 159 41.16 26.12 -29.46
N ILE A 160 41.00 26.86 -28.37
CA ILE A 160 39.74 27.03 -27.66
C ILE A 160 38.66 27.67 -28.54
N GLU A 161 39.01 28.65 -29.34
CA GLU A 161 38.12 29.36 -30.27
C GLU A 161 37.60 28.43 -31.38
N ASP A 162 38.44 27.54 -31.92
CA ASP A 162 38.03 26.53 -32.88
C ASP A 162 37.10 25.51 -32.25
N PHE A 163 37.37 25.12 -31.00
CA PHE A 163 36.50 24.22 -30.23
C PHE A 163 35.10 24.83 -30.03
N GLU A 164 35.01 26.08 -29.55
CA GLU A 164 33.72 26.74 -29.34
C GLU A 164 32.92 26.89 -30.65
N LYS A 165 33.56 27.23 -31.75
CA LYS A 165 32.91 27.35 -33.05
C LYS A 165 32.34 26.03 -33.52
N ARG A 166 33.05 24.92 -33.35
CA ARG A 166 32.60 23.55 -33.71
C ARG A 166 31.48 23.05 -32.83
N ILE A 167 31.52 23.31 -31.52
CA ILE A 167 30.45 22.95 -30.61
C ILE A 167 29.15 23.68 -30.96
N ARG A 168 29.19 24.98 -31.25
CA ARG A 168 28.00 25.75 -31.67
C ARG A 168 27.37 25.20 -32.94
N THR A 169 28.18 24.74 -33.89
CA THR A 169 27.70 24.17 -35.16
C THR A 169 27.01 22.80 -34.92
N HIS A 170 27.50 22.01 -33.95
CA HIS A 170 26.88 20.73 -33.57
C HIS A 170 25.58 20.90 -32.74
N HIS A 171 25.45 22.00 -31.96
CA HIS A 171 24.22 22.29 -31.22
C HIS A 171 23.02 22.63 -32.12
N GLY A 172 23.25 23.15 -33.32
CA GLY A 172 22.20 23.40 -34.33
C GLY A 172 21.63 22.11 -34.98
N ALA A 173 22.27 20.97 -34.81
CA ALA A 173 21.91 19.69 -35.44
C ALA A 173 21.31 18.65 -34.48
N LEU A 174 21.16 18.96 -33.19
CA LEU A 174 20.47 18.08 -32.25
C LEU A 174 18.95 18.31 -32.31
N PRO A 175 18.15 17.37 -32.79
CA PRO A 175 16.70 17.50 -32.76
C PRO A 175 16.24 17.54 -31.31
N LEU A 176 15.61 18.65 -30.93
CA LEU A 176 14.77 18.73 -29.73
C LEU A 176 13.55 17.84 -29.98
N ALA A 177 13.54 16.64 -29.43
CA ALA A 177 12.37 15.76 -29.37
C ALA A 177 11.88 15.63 -27.93
#